data_67f4177c401beb36d204023fb18abc19
#
_entry.id   67f4177c401beb36d204023fb18abc19
#
_cell.length_a   1.000
_cell.length_b   1.000
_cell.length_c   1.000
_cell.angle_alpha   90.00
_cell.angle_beta   90.00
_cell.angle_gamma   90.00
#
_symmetry.space_group_name_H-M   'P 1'
#
loop_
_entity.id
_entity.type
_entity.pdbx_description
1 polymer ?
#
loop_
_entity_poly.entity_id
_entity_poly.type
_entity_poly.pdbx_seq_one_letter_code
_entity_poly.pdbx_strand_id
1 'polypeptide(L)'
;AFKHGRAAIVAGAYDVRDEQAAIVSTKLSHVIGRKAADYLNSGADKIDAGKWADAHHALSEGWGFILSLQFTKNADTGSPYYSNSEVNTMLTQIDDFWTVAPADLRSMAASIEAKFGF
;
A
#
# COMPACT_ATOMS: atom_id res chain seq x y z
N ALA A 1 11.25 0.55 17.44
CA ALA A 1 10.89 1.96 17.33
C ALA A 1 9.86 2.39 18.38
N PHE A 2 8.67 1.76 18.52
CA PHE A 2 7.60 2.18 19.44
C PHE A 2 8.04 2.32 20.90
N LYS A 3 8.70 1.30 21.47
CA LYS A 3 9.19 1.36 22.87
C LYS A 3 10.22 2.48 23.07
N HIS A 4 11.12 2.65 22.10
CA HIS A 4 12.17 3.66 22.16
C HIS A 4 11.57 5.07 22.02
N GLY A 5 10.65 5.28 21.07
CA GLY A 5 9.95 6.56 20.92
C GLY A 5 9.15 6.95 22.15
N ARG A 6 8.47 5.99 22.81
CA ARG A 6 7.77 6.25 24.07
C ARG A 6 8.74 6.65 25.20
N ALA A 7 9.87 5.97 25.33
CA ALA A 7 10.88 6.33 26.32
C ALA A 7 11.46 7.73 26.04
N ALA A 8 11.70 8.07 24.79
CA ALA A 8 12.15 9.39 24.38
C ALA A 8 11.16 10.51 24.76
N ILE A 9 9.85 10.28 24.58
CA ILE A 9 8.81 11.23 25.00
C ILE A 9 8.87 11.45 26.50
N VAL A 10 8.98 10.40 27.31
CA VAL A 10 9.05 10.48 28.76
C VAL A 10 10.30 11.24 29.23
N ALA A 11 11.42 11.06 28.51
CA ALA A 11 12.68 11.71 28.77
C ALA A 11 12.79 13.15 28.22
N GLY A 12 11.80 13.63 27.45
CA GLY A 12 11.85 14.92 26.75
C GLY A 12 12.84 14.97 25.59
N ALA A 13 13.35 13.81 25.11
CA ALA A 13 14.26 13.68 23.96
C ALA A 13 13.47 13.64 22.66
N TYR A 14 12.98 14.80 22.22
CA TYR A 14 12.05 14.89 21.09
C TYR A 14 12.70 14.63 19.72
N ASP A 15 13.98 14.88 19.57
CA ASP A 15 14.79 14.47 18.42
C ASP A 15 14.78 12.95 18.23
N VAL A 16 15.03 12.19 19.28
CA VAL A 16 14.96 10.71 19.27
C VAL A 16 13.53 10.22 18.99
N ARG A 17 12.52 10.88 19.58
CA ARG A 17 11.11 10.58 19.26
C ARG A 17 10.84 10.71 17.77
N ASP A 18 11.31 11.80 17.14
CA ASP A 18 11.05 12.09 15.73
C ASP A 18 11.76 11.11 14.80
N GLU A 19 12.99 10.70 15.12
CA GLU A 19 13.68 9.62 14.44
C GLU A 19 12.89 8.30 14.49
N GLN A 20 12.39 7.93 15.66
CA GLN A 20 11.60 6.72 15.84
C GLN A 20 10.25 6.80 15.11
N ALA A 21 9.62 7.96 15.08
CA ALA A 21 8.39 8.21 14.33
C ALA A 21 8.62 8.07 12.81
N ALA A 22 9.74 8.55 12.29
CA ALA A 22 10.11 8.40 10.89
C ALA A 22 10.29 6.90 10.50
N ILE A 23 10.96 6.11 11.35
CA ILE A 23 11.13 4.67 11.16
C ILE A 23 9.76 3.98 11.10
N VAL A 24 8.86 4.29 12.05
CA VAL A 24 7.52 3.70 12.09
C VAL A 24 6.73 4.06 10.82
N SER A 25 6.72 5.33 10.45
CA SER A 25 6.01 5.83 9.26
C SER A 25 6.48 5.13 7.97
N THR A 26 7.80 5.00 7.78
CA THR A 26 8.37 4.29 6.62
C THR A 26 7.96 2.82 6.60
N LYS A 27 8.05 2.12 7.74
CA LYS A 27 7.70 0.70 7.81
C LYS A 27 6.21 0.46 7.56
N LEU A 28 5.33 1.31 8.09
CA LEU A 28 3.90 1.24 7.81
C LEU A 28 3.60 1.51 6.33
N SER A 29 4.29 2.46 5.72
CA SER A 29 4.17 2.73 4.28
C SER A 29 4.52 1.50 3.43
N HIS A 30 5.59 0.78 3.78
CA HIS A 30 5.95 -0.48 3.11
C HIS A 30 4.89 -1.58 3.30
N VAL A 31 4.27 -1.66 4.49
CA VAL A 31 3.14 -2.61 4.70
C VAL A 31 1.97 -2.28 3.78
N ILE A 32 1.62 -1.00 3.65
CA ILE A 32 0.54 -0.55 2.76
C ILE A 32 0.84 -0.93 1.31
N GLY A 33 2.04 -0.62 0.80
CA GLY A 33 2.45 -0.95 -0.56
C GLY A 33 2.45 -2.47 -0.82
N ARG A 34 3.02 -3.26 0.11
CA ARG A 34 3.01 -4.73 0.00
C ARG A 34 1.59 -5.28 -0.03
N LYS A 35 0.71 -4.81 0.85
CA LYS A 35 -0.68 -5.27 0.90
C LYS A 35 -1.48 -4.88 -0.34
N ALA A 36 -1.25 -3.70 -0.91
CA ALA A 36 -1.86 -3.32 -2.18
C ALA A 36 -1.49 -4.32 -3.29
N ALA A 37 -0.20 -4.65 -3.45
CA ALA A 37 0.26 -5.61 -4.45
C ALA A 37 -0.26 -7.03 -4.17
N ASP A 38 -0.19 -7.50 -2.91
CA ASP A 38 -0.66 -8.84 -2.51
C ASP A 38 -2.14 -9.05 -2.83
N TYR A 39 -2.99 -8.07 -2.53
CA TYR A 39 -4.43 -8.17 -2.79
C TYR A 39 -4.77 -8.11 -4.28
N LEU A 40 -4.06 -7.33 -5.08
CA LEU A 40 -4.21 -7.32 -6.54
C LEU A 40 -3.85 -8.68 -7.15
N ASN A 41 -2.71 -9.25 -6.77
CA ASN A 41 -2.30 -10.57 -7.22
C ASN A 41 -3.28 -11.66 -6.75
N SER A 42 -3.72 -11.61 -5.49
CA SER A 42 -4.72 -12.52 -4.95
C SER A 42 -6.07 -12.42 -5.68
N GLY A 43 -6.51 -11.21 -6.02
CA GLY A 43 -7.70 -10.98 -6.82
C GLY A 43 -7.58 -11.61 -8.20
N ALA A 44 -6.45 -11.38 -8.89
CA ALA A 44 -6.16 -11.96 -10.19
C ALA A 44 -6.19 -13.50 -10.16
N ASP A 45 -5.52 -14.12 -9.18
CA ASP A 45 -5.49 -15.58 -9.04
C ASP A 45 -6.87 -16.18 -8.78
N LYS A 46 -7.71 -15.48 -8.02
CA LYS A 46 -9.09 -15.91 -7.73
C LYS A 46 -10.01 -15.77 -8.94
N ILE A 47 -9.84 -14.74 -9.75
CA ILE A 47 -10.56 -14.59 -11.03
C ILE A 47 -10.18 -15.75 -11.96
N ASP A 48 -8.89 -16.03 -12.15
CA ASP A 48 -8.41 -17.13 -12.98
C ASP A 48 -8.93 -18.50 -12.51
N ALA A 49 -9.13 -18.65 -11.20
CA ALA A 49 -9.71 -19.86 -10.60
C ALA A 49 -11.25 -19.89 -10.63
N GLY A 50 -11.93 -18.87 -11.17
CA GLY A 50 -13.39 -18.76 -11.20
C GLY A 50 -14.05 -18.51 -9.83
N LYS A 51 -13.27 -18.11 -8.82
CA LYS A 51 -13.72 -17.86 -7.44
C LYS A 51 -14.13 -16.40 -7.24
N TRP A 52 -15.20 -16.00 -7.92
CA TRP A 52 -15.61 -14.59 -8.02
C TRP A 52 -15.89 -13.93 -6.67
N ALA A 53 -16.57 -14.60 -5.74
CA ALA A 53 -16.85 -14.04 -4.41
C ALA A 53 -15.57 -13.73 -3.64
N ASP A 54 -14.60 -14.65 -3.68
CA ASP A 54 -13.30 -14.47 -3.04
C ASP A 54 -12.45 -13.40 -3.75
N ALA A 55 -12.59 -13.30 -5.09
CA ALA A 55 -11.92 -12.28 -5.88
C ALA A 55 -12.42 -10.87 -5.50
N HIS A 56 -13.74 -10.68 -5.44
CA HIS A 56 -14.34 -9.41 -5.03
C HIS A 56 -13.95 -9.01 -3.61
N HIS A 57 -13.88 -9.98 -2.69
CA HIS A 57 -13.36 -9.71 -1.35
C HIS A 57 -11.91 -9.19 -1.40
N ALA A 58 -11.03 -9.91 -2.11
CA ALA A 58 -9.62 -9.49 -2.24
C ALA A 58 -9.48 -8.12 -2.93
N LEU A 59 -10.25 -7.87 -3.99
CA LEU A 59 -10.19 -6.60 -4.72
C LEU A 59 -10.74 -5.43 -3.90
N SER A 60 -11.77 -5.64 -3.07
CA SER A 60 -12.27 -4.61 -2.16
C SER A 60 -11.23 -4.20 -1.10
N GLU A 61 -10.49 -5.17 -0.55
CA GLU A 61 -9.36 -4.90 0.34
C GLU A 61 -8.24 -4.18 -0.41
N GLY A 62 -7.89 -4.68 -1.61
CA GLY A 62 -6.88 -4.07 -2.49
C GLY A 62 -7.22 -2.61 -2.83
N TRP A 63 -8.49 -2.32 -3.11
CA TRP A 63 -8.97 -0.97 -3.38
C TRP A 63 -8.66 -0.01 -2.23
N GLY A 64 -8.93 -0.44 -0.99
CA GLY A 64 -8.63 0.34 0.20
C GLY A 64 -7.13 0.58 0.41
N PHE A 65 -6.29 -0.44 0.14
CA PHE A 65 -4.84 -0.28 0.21
C PHE A 65 -4.28 0.62 -0.90
N ILE A 66 -4.82 0.55 -2.13
CA ILE A 66 -4.45 1.46 -3.22
C ILE A 66 -4.84 2.90 -2.87
N LEU A 67 -6.06 3.13 -2.35
CA LEU A 67 -6.47 4.44 -1.87
C LEU A 67 -5.49 5.00 -0.82
N SER A 68 -4.93 4.13 0.02
CA SER A 68 -4.01 4.50 1.09
C SER A 68 -2.59 4.85 0.60
N LEU A 69 -2.21 4.50 -0.64
CA LEU A 69 -0.86 4.76 -1.19
C LEU A 69 -0.52 6.26 -1.20
N GLN A 70 -1.50 7.13 -1.39
CA GLN A 70 -1.32 8.59 -1.36
C GLN A 70 -0.94 9.16 0.01
N PHE A 71 -1.10 8.37 1.08
CA PHE A 71 -0.75 8.76 2.46
C PHE A 71 0.53 8.11 2.96
N THR A 72 1.21 7.34 2.10
CA THR A 72 2.49 6.71 2.40
C THR A 72 3.61 7.75 2.49
N LYS A 73 4.73 7.39 3.09
CA LYS A 73 5.90 8.26 3.20
C LYS A 73 7.14 7.54 2.70
N ASN A 74 7.71 8.05 1.61
CA ASN A 74 9.02 7.63 1.13
C ASN A 74 10.10 8.28 2.01
N ALA A 75 11.02 7.48 2.56
CA ALA A 75 12.08 7.96 3.45
C ALA A 75 13.05 8.93 2.74
N ASP A 76 13.31 8.72 1.45
CA ASP A 76 14.30 9.51 0.69
C ASP A 76 13.79 10.88 0.29
N THR A 77 12.48 10.98 0.00
CA THR A 77 11.87 12.22 -0.52
C THR A 77 11.00 12.95 0.52
N GLY A 78 10.57 12.24 1.56
CA GLY A 78 9.59 12.73 2.52
C GLY A 78 8.15 12.84 1.99
N SER A 79 7.95 12.60 0.69
CA SER A 79 6.66 12.65 -0.03
C SER A 79 6.00 11.26 -0.10
N PRO A 80 4.70 11.17 -0.42
CA PRO A 80 4.07 9.89 -0.70
C PRO A 80 4.75 9.15 -1.86
N TYR A 81 4.70 7.81 -1.86
CA TYR A 81 5.13 7.00 -3.00
C TYR A 81 4.27 7.24 -4.24
N TYR A 82 2.99 7.54 -4.04
CA TYR A 82 2.02 7.84 -5.10
C TYR A 82 1.29 9.15 -4.80
N SER A 83 1.14 9.98 -5.82
CA SER A 83 0.30 11.17 -5.76
C SER A 83 -1.19 10.78 -5.76
N ASN A 84 -2.04 11.70 -5.33
CA ASN A 84 -3.50 11.54 -5.42
C ASN A 84 -3.96 11.23 -6.86
N SER A 85 -3.38 11.90 -7.86
CA SER A 85 -3.72 11.68 -9.28
C SER A 85 -3.37 10.26 -9.74
N GLU A 86 -2.18 9.75 -9.39
CA GLU A 86 -1.77 8.37 -9.71
C GLU A 86 -2.69 7.35 -9.05
N VAL A 87 -3.04 7.56 -7.78
CA VAL A 87 -3.97 6.69 -7.04
C VAL A 87 -5.35 6.68 -7.71
N ASN A 88 -5.90 7.85 -8.05
CA ASN A 88 -7.19 7.91 -8.73
C ASN A 88 -7.18 7.21 -10.09
N THR A 89 -6.08 7.30 -10.84
CA THR A 89 -5.92 6.56 -12.10
C THR A 89 -5.97 5.04 -11.86
N MET A 90 -5.26 4.54 -10.85
CA MET A 90 -5.29 3.11 -10.49
C MET A 90 -6.69 2.66 -10.05
N LEU A 91 -7.38 3.45 -9.23
CA LEU A 91 -8.73 3.12 -8.76
C LEU A 91 -9.74 3.09 -9.92
N THR A 92 -9.61 3.98 -10.90
CA THR A 92 -10.46 3.96 -12.10
C THR A 92 -10.23 2.70 -12.95
N GLN A 93 -9.01 2.15 -12.97
CA GLN A 93 -8.71 0.92 -13.71
C GLN A 93 -9.33 -0.33 -13.09
N ILE A 94 -9.71 -0.26 -11.82
CA ILE A 94 -10.30 -1.38 -11.06
C ILE A 94 -11.67 -1.00 -10.47
N ASP A 95 -12.39 -0.07 -11.07
CA ASP A 95 -13.69 0.39 -10.58
C ASP A 95 -14.81 -0.66 -10.79
N ASP A 96 -14.64 -1.55 -11.77
CA ASP A 96 -15.54 -2.68 -12.02
C ASP A 96 -14.82 -4.02 -11.84
N PHE A 97 -15.02 -4.65 -10.68
CA PHE A 97 -14.42 -5.93 -10.33
C PHE A 97 -14.91 -7.11 -11.20
N TRP A 98 -16.01 -6.94 -11.95
CA TRP A 98 -16.54 -7.98 -12.85
C TRP A 98 -15.81 -8.04 -14.19
N THR A 99 -15.24 -6.93 -14.62
CA THR A 99 -14.66 -6.81 -15.97
C THR A 99 -13.14 -6.63 -15.97
N VAL A 100 -12.53 -6.33 -14.81
CA VAL A 100 -11.08 -6.14 -14.73
C VAL A 100 -10.32 -7.42 -15.11
N ALA A 101 -9.34 -7.28 -16.00
CA ALA A 101 -8.53 -8.42 -16.43
C ALA A 101 -7.46 -8.78 -15.39
N PRO A 102 -7.26 -10.09 -15.10
CA PRO A 102 -6.18 -10.54 -14.19
C PRO A 102 -4.79 -10.02 -14.58
N ALA A 103 -4.51 -9.88 -15.87
CA ALA A 103 -3.24 -9.36 -16.36
C ALA A 103 -3.00 -7.90 -15.95
N ASP A 104 -4.05 -7.07 -15.96
CA ASP A 104 -3.98 -5.66 -15.56
C ASP A 104 -3.74 -5.54 -14.05
N LEU A 105 -4.40 -6.39 -13.25
CA LEU A 105 -4.17 -6.46 -11.80
C LEU A 105 -2.72 -6.82 -11.47
N ARG A 106 -2.15 -7.82 -12.15
CA ARG A 106 -0.74 -8.22 -11.97
C ARG A 106 0.23 -7.14 -12.43
N SER A 107 -0.07 -6.45 -13.51
CA SER A 107 0.74 -5.32 -14.00
C SER A 107 0.75 -4.18 -13.00
N MET A 108 -0.41 -3.85 -12.43
CA MET A 108 -0.52 -2.82 -11.39
C MET A 108 0.24 -3.23 -10.12
N ALA A 109 0.12 -4.49 -9.68
CA ALA A 109 0.85 -5.04 -8.53
C ALA A 109 2.37 -4.92 -8.74
N ALA A 110 2.87 -5.34 -9.90
CA ALA A 110 4.29 -5.24 -10.25
C ALA A 110 4.80 -3.79 -10.26
N SER A 111 3.98 -2.85 -10.73
CA SER A 111 4.31 -1.41 -10.69
C SER A 111 4.43 -0.87 -9.26
N ILE A 112 3.54 -1.33 -8.36
CA ILE A 112 3.60 -0.97 -6.94
C ILE A 112 4.86 -1.56 -6.30
N GLU A 113 5.14 -2.83 -6.52
CA GLU A 113 6.33 -3.51 -6.00
C GLU A 113 7.62 -2.80 -6.44
N ALA A 114 7.74 -2.48 -7.73
CA ALA A 114 8.90 -1.78 -8.27
C ALA A 114 9.10 -0.39 -7.63
N LYS A 115 8.00 0.36 -7.41
CA LYS A 115 8.07 1.71 -6.84
C LYS A 115 8.46 1.71 -5.36
N PHE A 116 8.12 0.66 -4.62
CA PHE A 116 8.52 0.47 -3.22
C PHE A 116 9.87 -0.26 -3.06
N GLY A 117 10.38 -0.90 -4.09
CA GLY A 117 11.64 -1.66 -4.08
C GLY A 117 11.51 -3.03 -3.40
N PHE A 118 10.40 -3.72 -3.63
CA PHE A 118 10.16 -5.09 -3.11
C PHE A 118 10.74 -6.16 -4.03
#